data_ef371c6130d8f094a002dc25bac61f65
#
_entry.id   ef371c6130d8f094a002dc25bac61f65
#
_cell.length_a   1.000
_cell.length_b   1.000
_cell.length_c   1.000
_cell.angle_alpha   90.00
_cell.angle_beta   90.00
_cell.angle_gamma   90.00
#
_symmetry.space_group_name_H-M   'P 1'
#
loop_
_entity.id
_entity.type
_entity.pdbx_description
1 polymer ?
#
loop_
_entity_poly.entity_id
_entity_poly.type
_entity_poly.pdbx_seq_one_letter_code
_entity_poly.pdbx_strand_id
1 'polypeptide(L)'
;RGCIANVIRICARYGNLDILEEGYGINLLPLATFAMNTYKDDPCECFKLKGNPDYNATEMLMDVKMHKAISVIQFKVESQIIKKNPGFKLEKRNLLHHINYEKGTIELDGKEYKLLDKNFPTIDPKKPYALTKEEEDIMERLERAFENCEKLQRHMHFLLNKGGLYKVYNGNLLYHGCVPLKEDGNLKSVRIFGRAYKGKGLYEVLESYVRKGFYAMDPKEKERGKDIMWYIWLSENSPLF
;
A
#
# COMPACT_ATOMS: atom_id res chain seq x y z
N ARG A 1 -0.70 8.35 -0.43
CA ARG A 1 0.68 7.84 -0.49
C ARG A 1 0.74 6.33 -0.30
N GLY A 2 0.17 5.76 0.77
CA GLY A 2 0.25 4.33 1.05
C GLY A 2 -0.26 3.44 -0.09
N CYS A 3 -1.41 3.75 -0.69
CA CYS A 3 -1.94 3.02 -1.84
C CYS A 3 -1.03 3.15 -3.08
N ILE A 4 -0.49 4.34 -3.34
CA ILE A 4 0.41 4.58 -4.48
C ILE A 4 1.68 3.74 -4.32
N ALA A 5 2.33 3.80 -3.16
CA ALA A 5 3.52 3.00 -2.87
C ALA A 5 3.24 1.49 -3.02
N ASN A 6 2.08 1.01 -2.54
CA ASN A 6 1.69 -0.38 -2.65
C ASN A 6 1.44 -0.82 -4.10
N VAL A 7 0.76 -0.01 -4.90
CA VAL A 7 0.53 -0.30 -6.33
C VAL A 7 1.86 -0.41 -7.08
N ILE A 8 2.75 0.56 -6.91
CA ILE A 8 4.07 0.55 -7.56
C ILE A 8 4.88 -0.67 -7.10
N ARG A 9 4.86 -1.00 -5.79
CA ARG A 9 5.53 -2.18 -5.26
C ARG A 9 5.02 -3.47 -5.88
N ILE A 10 3.70 -3.60 -6.05
CA ILE A 10 3.10 -4.78 -6.68
C ILE A 10 3.50 -4.86 -8.15
N CYS A 11 3.39 -3.76 -8.89
CA CYS A 11 3.81 -3.71 -10.29
C CYS A 11 5.29 -4.08 -10.43
N ALA A 12 6.19 -3.50 -9.62
CA ALA A 12 7.60 -3.86 -9.62
C ALA A 12 7.82 -5.34 -9.32
N ARG A 13 7.15 -5.89 -8.30
CA ARG A 13 7.29 -7.30 -7.92
C ARG A 13 6.96 -8.28 -9.04
N TYR A 14 6.01 -7.94 -9.89
CA TYR A 14 5.54 -8.82 -10.96
C TYR A 14 6.05 -8.42 -12.35
N GLY A 15 6.95 -7.43 -12.45
CA GLY A 15 7.49 -6.96 -13.73
C GLY A 15 6.43 -6.31 -14.62
N ASN A 16 5.58 -5.47 -14.03
CA ASN A 16 4.45 -4.82 -14.71
C ASN A 16 4.48 -3.29 -14.54
N LEU A 17 5.66 -2.68 -14.36
CA LEU A 17 5.78 -1.22 -14.22
C LEU A 17 5.41 -0.48 -15.52
N ASP A 18 5.57 -1.11 -16.67
CA ASP A 18 5.13 -0.66 -17.98
C ASP A 18 3.63 -0.30 -18.02
N ILE A 19 2.80 -1.02 -17.26
CA ILE A 19 1.37 -0.67 -17.11
C ILE A 19 1.21 0.76 -16.57
N LEU A 20 2.05 1.17 -15.63
CA LEU A 20 2.01 2.52 -15.06
C LEU A 20 2.63 3.54 -16.01
N GLU A 21 3.78 3.23 -16.61
CA GLU A 21 4.53 4.15 -17.47
C GLU A 21 3.89 4.29 -18.84
N GLU A 22 3.76 3.23 -19.59
CA GLU A 22 3.18 3.24 -20.93
C GLU A 22 1.66 3.28 -20.91
N GLY A 23 1.06 2.50 -20.00
CA GLY A 23 -0.39 2.38 -19.89
C GLY A 23 -1.08 3.65 -19.39
N TYR A 24 -0.49 4.34 -18.42
CA TYR A 24 -1.05 5.52 -17.75
C TYR A 24 -0.20 6.79 -17.87
N GLY A 25 1.01 6.72 -18.40
CA GLY A 25 1.92 7.85 -18.50
C GLY A 25 2.45 8.35 -17.14
N ILE A 26 2.50 7.47 -16.14
CA ILE A 26 3.04 7.78 -14.81
C ILE A 26 4.57 7.76 -14.89
N ASN A 27 5.20 8.92 -14.68
CA ASN A 27 6.66 9.02 -14.72
C ASN A 27 7.30 8.41 -13.47
N LEU A 28 7.92 7.24 -13.63
CA LEU A 28 8.65 6.52 -12.56
C LEU A 28 10.16 6.82 -12.57
N LEU A 29 10.69 7.59 -13.51
CA LEU A 29 12.11 7.91 -13.63
C LEU A 29 12.75 8.44 -12.33
N PRO A 30 12.09 9.34 -11.55
CA PRO A 30 12.65 9.79 -10.27
C PRO A 30 12.88 8.65 -9.28
N LEU A 31 11.94 7.69 -9.20
CA LEU A 31 12.09 6.49 -8.36
C LEU A 31 13.18 5.56 -8.89
N ALA A 32 13.24 5.34 -10.20
CA ALA A 32 14.26 4.52 -10.84
C ALA A 32 15.67 5.08 -10.58
N THR A 33 15.87 6.39 -10.79
CA THR A 33 17.15 7.07 -10.54
C THR A 33 17.55 6.95 -9.07
N PHE A 34 16.65 7.21 -8.15
CA PHE A 34 16.89 7.06 -6.71
C PHE A 34 17.28 5.62 -6.36
N ALA A 35 16.53 4.64 -6.85
CA ALA A 35 16.77 3.23 -6.56
C ALA A 35 18.13 2.75 -7.07
N MET A 36 18.48 3.14 -8.30
CA MET A 36 19.77 2.78 -8.92
C MET A 36 20.96 3.40 -8.18
N ASN A 37 20.84 4.63 -7.69
CA ASN A 37 21.89 5.30 -6.94
C ASN A 37 22.00 4.77 -5.51
N THR A 38 20.87 4.63 -4.80
CA THR A 38 20.82 4.23 -3.40
C THR A 38 21.26 2.78 -3.19
N TYR A 39 20.89 1.90 -4.10
CA TYR A 39 21.17 0.46 -4.05
C TYR A 39 22.19 0.02 -5.11
N LYS A 40 23.14 0.91 -5.49
CA LYS A 40 24.08 0.69 -6.59
C LYS A 40 24.76 -0.68 -6.53
N ASP A 41 25.32 -1.02 -5.38
CA ASP A 41 26.11 -2.25 -5.16
C ASP A 41 25.30 -3.35 -4.45
N ASP A 42 23.98 -3.18 -4.33
CA ASP A 42 23.09 -4.12 -3.68
C ASP A 42 22.45 -5.06 -4.72
N PRO A 43 22.61 -6.38 -4.60
CA PRO A 43 21.96 -7.34 -5.50
C PRO A 43 20.45 -7.43 -5.29
N CYS A 44 19.90 -6.86 -4.19
CA CYS A 44 18.48 -6.86 -3.84
C CYS A 44 17.82 -8.25 -3.93
N GLU A 45 18.51 -9.30 -3.48
CA GLU A 45 18.11 -10.71 -3.63
C GLU A 45 16.71 -11.03 -3.12
N CYS A 46 16.27 -10.36 -2.03
CA CYS A 46 14.94 -10.54 -1.46
C CYS A 46 13.82 -9.88 -2.29
N PHE A 47 14.17 -9.11 -3.29
CA PHE A 47 13.24 -8.30 -4.11
C PHE A 47 13.16 -8.76 -5.56
N LYS A 48 13.64 -9.96 -5.87
CA LYS A 48 13.55 -10.55 -7.20
C LYS A 48 12.12 -10.57 -7.72
N LEU A 49 11.98 -10.36 -9.02
CA LEU A 49 10.68 -10.37 -9.67
C LEU A 49 10.02 -11.75 -9.56
N LYS A 50 8.74 -11.78 -9.33
CA LYS A 50 7.92 -13.01 -9.37
C LYS A 50 7.27 -13.27 -10.73
N GLY A 51 7.15 -12.23 -11.55
CA GLY A 51 6.74 -12.33 -12.93
C GLY A 51 7.89 -12.83 -13.82
N ASN A 52 7.57 -13.11 -15.05
CA ASN A 52 8.56 -13.43 -16.10
C ASN A 52 8.39 -12.44 -17.27
N PRO A 53 8.72 -11.15 -17.05
CA PRO A 53 8.62 -10.15 -18.10
C PRO A 53 9.66 -10.42 -19.19
N ASP A 54 9.36 -10.00 -20.39
CA ASP A 54 10.31 -10.02 -21.51
C ASP A 54 11.27 -8.81 -21.42
N TYR A 55 12.02 -8.76 -20.32
CA TYR A 55 12.96 -7.69 -20.00
C TYR A 55 14.40 -8.13 -20.20
N ASN A 56 15.23 -7.20 -20.64
CA ASN A 56 16.68 -7.42 -20.63
C ASN A 56 17.24 -7.32 -19.18
N ALA A 57 18.49 -7.74 -19.00
CA ALA A 57 19.14 -7.79 -17.68
C ALA A 57 19.19 -6.43 -16.97
N THR A 58 19.29 -5.32 -17.70
CA THR A 58 19.34 -3.96 -17.15
C THR A 58 17.97 -3.53 -16.64
N GLU A 59 16.92 -3.79 -17.39
CA GLU A 59 15.53 -3.54 -16.99
C GLU A 59 15.16 -4.35 -15.76
N MET A 60 15.49 -5.65 -15.75
CA MET A 60 15.27 -6.49 -14.57
C MET A 60 15.98 -5.99 -13.33
N LEU A 61 17.24 -5.54 -13.46
CA LEU A 61 18.00 -4.99 -12.34
C LEU A 61 17.39 -3.69 -11.82
N MET A 62 16.91 -2.82 -12.72
CA MET A 62 16.25 -1.57 -12.36
C MET A 62 14.95 -1.85 -11.58
N ASP A 63 14.10 -2.75 -12.05
CA ASP A 63 12.84 -3.10 -11.40
C ASP A 63 13.05 -3.73 -10.03
N VAL A 64 14.05 -4.59 -9.86
CA VAL A 64 14.41 -5.19 -8.58
C VAL A 64 14.82 -4.12 -7.56
N LYS A 65 15.62 -3.13 -7.98
CA LYS A 65 16.03 -2.00 -7.11
C LYS A 65 14.87 -1.07 -6.81
N MET A 66 14.02 -0.78 -7.80
CA MET A 66 12.79 -0.01 -7.60
C MET A 66 11.83 -0.73 -6.64
N HIS A 67 11.71 -2.06 -6.75
CA HIS A 67 10.91 -2.87 -5.82
C HIS A 67 11.41 -2.71 -4.38
N LYS A 68 12.72 -2.78 -4.14
CA LYS A 68 13.31 -2.55 -2.83
C LYS A 68 13.06 -1.13 -2.33
N ALA A 69 13.37 -0.13 -3.14
CA ALA A 69 13.23 1.28 -2.80
C ALA A 69 11.79 1.62 -2.39
N ILE A 70 10.82 1.28 -3.24
CA ILE A 70 9.41 1.58 -2.95
C ILE A 70 8.87 0.75 -1.77
N SER A 71 9.40 -0.45 -1.51
CA SER A 71 9.01 -1.23 -0.32
C SER A 71 9.46 -0.55 0.97
N VAL A 72 10.67 -0.02 1.02
CA VAL A 72 11.16 0.74 2.18
C VAL A 72 10.34 2.01 2.38
N ILE A 73 10.07 2.76 1.32
CA ILE A 73 9.21 3.94 1.36
C ILE A 73 7.80 3.57 1.84
N GLN A 74 7.25 2.45 1.37
CA GLN A 74 5.92 1.96 1.77
C GLN A 74 5.84 1.73 3.28
N PHE A 75 6.81 1.07 3.91
CA PHE A 75 6.83 0.88 5.37
C PHE A 75 6.78 2.22 6.12
N LYS A 76 7.49 3.23 5.63
CA LYS A 76 7.52 4.55 6.25
C LYS A 76 6.17 5.28 6.12
N VAL A 77 5.59 5.33 4.92
CA VAL A 77 4.30 6.02 4.70
C VAL A 77 3.12 5.29 5.33
N GLU A 78 3.14 3.95 5.37
CA GLU A 78 2.10 3.16 6.07
C GLU A 78 2.11 3.44 7.57
N SER A 79 3.28 3.54 8.20
CA SER A 79 3.40 3.88 9.62
C SER A 79 2.76 5.23 9.96
N GLN A 80 2.84 6.21 9.05
CA GLN A 80 2.19 7.51 9.24
C GLN A 80 0.65 7.36 9.30
N ILE A 81 0.08 6.51 8.44
CA ILE A 81 -1.37 6.23 8.43
C ILE A 81 -1.78 5.47 9.69
N ILE A 82 -1.01 4.46 10.09
CA ILE A 82 -1.26 3.66 11.31
C ILE A 82 -1.25 4.56 12.55
N LYS A 83 -0.23 5.40 12.69
CA LYS A 83 -0.09 6.34 13.82
C LYS A 83 -1.27 7.31 13.91
N LYS A 84 -1.77 7.77 12.76
CA LYS A 84 -2.92 8.68 12.67
C LYS A 84 -4.24 7.96 13.02
N ASN A 85 -4.34 6.66 12.75
CA ASN A 85 -5.55 5.87 12.89
C ASN A 85 -5.36 4.65 13.83
N PRO A 86 -5.11 4.84 15.14
CA PRO A 86 -4.89 3.73 16.06
C PRO A 86 -6.11 2.80 16.18
N GLY A 87 -7.32 3.29 15.86
CA GLY A 87 -8.53 2.49 15.80
C GLY A 87 -8.55 1.41 14.72
N PHE A 88 -7.65 1.45 13.75
CA PHE A 88 -7.51 0.41 12.72
C PHE A 88 -6.82 -0.86 13.26
N LYS A 89 -6.12 -0.77 14.40
CA LYS A 89 -5.41 -1.88 15.06
C LYS A 89 -4.41 -2.59 14.14
N LEU A 90 -3.62 -1.79 13.40
CA LEU A 90 -2.63 -2.27 12.43
C LEU A 90 -1.19 -2.04 12.87
N GLU A 91 -0.95 -1.79 14.17
CA GLU A 91 0.37 -1.52 14.76
C GLU A 91 1.37 -2.65 14.49
N LYS A 92 0.90 -3.91 14.40
CA LYS A 92 1.72 -5.08 14.06
C LYS A 92 2.41 -4.98 12.69
N ARG A 93 1.95 -4.09 11.82
CA ARG A 93 2.59 -3.82 10.50
C ARG A 93 3.80 -2.88 10.61
N ASN A 94 3.98 -2.21 11.74
CA ASN A 94 5.14 -1.37 12.01
C ASN A 94 6.33 -2.25 12.39
N LEU A 95 7.12 -2.70 11.42
CA LEU A 95 8.20 -3.67 11.62
C LEU A 95 9.57 -3.01 11.78
N LEU A 96 9.79 -1.80 11.26
CA LEU A 96 11.13 -1.21 11.18
C LEU A 96 11.78 -0.95 12.54
N HIS A 97 11.00 -0.65 13.58
CA HIS A 97 11.54 -0.43 14.93
C HIS A 97 11.86 -1.72 15.69
N HIS A 98 11.44 -2.88 15.17
CA HIS A 98 11.82 -4.20 15.71
C HIS A 98 13.17 -4.71 15.16
N ILE A 99 13.76 -3.99 14.21
CA ILE A 99 15.02 -4.37 13.58
C ILE A 99 16.20 -3.89 14.43
N ASN A 100 17.10 -4.80 14.74
CA ASN A 100 18.43 -4.48 15.20
C ASN A 100 19.35 -4.35 13.99
N TYR A 101 19.60 -3.10 13.57
CA TYR A 101 20.36 -2.79 12.36
C TYR A 101 21.84 -3.16 12.45
N GLU A 102 22.42 -3.20 13.66
CA GLU A 102 23.81 -3.59 13.87
C GLU A 102 23.98 -5.11 13.75
N LYS A 103 23.09 -5.88 14.39
CA LYS A 103 23.11 -7.35 14.32
C LYS A 103 22.52 -7.89 13.01
N GLY A 104 21.66 -7.13 12.34
CA GLY A 104 20.88 -7.56 11.19
C GLY A 104 19.84 -8.62 11.56
N THR A 105 19.11 -8.38 12.64
CA THR A 105 18.05 -9.27 13.15
C THR A 105 16.76 -8.48 13.35
N ILE A 106 15.64 -9.19 13.40
CA ILE A 106 14.33 -8.63 13.75
C ILE A 106 13.69 -9.47 14.86
N GLU A 107 13.08 -8.80 15.83
CA GLU A 107 12.30 -9.45 16.88
C GLU A 107 10.81 -9.44 16.51
N LEU A 108 10.19 -10.63 16.45
CA LEU A 108 8.76 -10.82 16.18
C LEU A 108 8.19 -11.81 17.18
N ASP A 109 7.13 -11.42 17.88
CA ASP A 109 6.44 -12.24 18.88
C ASP A 109 7.41 -12.87 19.93
N GLY A 110 8.40 -12.07 20.37
CA GLY A 110 9.40 -12.49 21.37
C GLY A 110 10.47 -13.45 20.84
N LYS A 111 10.57 -13.64 19.52
CA LYS A 111 11.60 -14.44 18.88
C LYS A 111 12.45 -13.59 17.94
N GLU A 112 13.77 -13.83 18.00
CA GLU A 112 14.72 -13.15 17.11
C GLU A 112 14.93 -13.95 15.83
N TYR A 113 14.85 -13.28 14.69
CA TYR A 113 15.08 -13.85 13.37
C TYR A 113 16.18 -13.08 12.65
N LYS A 114 17.04 -13.80 11.92
CA LYS A 114 18.09 -13.19 11.09
C LYS A 114 17.48 -12.60 9.82
N LEU A 115 17.81 -11.35 9.52
CA LEU A 115 17.44 -10.73 8.25
C LEU A 115 18.28 -11.28 7.10
N LEU A 116 17.65 -11.61 6.00
CA LEU A 116 18.31 -12.02 4.76
C LEU A 116 18.90 -10.83 4.01
N ASP A 117 18.23 -9.68 4.10
CA ASP A 117 18.69 -8.39 3.57
C ASP A 117 18.89 -7.42 4.72
N LYS A 118 20.07 -6.80 4.79
CA LYS A 118 20.49 -5.91 5.88
C LYS A 118 20.80 -4.50 5.38
N ASN A 119 20.75 -4.29 4.08
CA ASN A 119 21.14 -3.02 3.48
C ASN A 119 19.94 -2.06 3.39
N PHE A 120 19.79 -1.20 4.39
CA PHE A 120 18.72 -0.18 4.46
C PHE A 120 19.32 1.23 4.62
N PRO A 121 20.02 1.77 3.60
CA PRO A 121 20.79 3.01 3.71
C PRO A 121 19.95 4.25 4.00
N THR A 122 18.65 4.23 3.72
CA THR A 122 17.75 5.35 3.95
C THR A 122 16.98 5.28 5.28
N ILE A 123 17.25 4.27 6.10
CA ILE A 123 16.60 4.12 7.41
C ILE A 123 17.52 4.66 8.51
N ASP A 124 17.06 5.69 9.22
CA ASP A 124 17.67 6.10 10.49
C ASP A 124 17.12 5.22 11.62
N PRO A 125 17.98 4.42 12.30
CA PRO A 125 17.53 3.57 13.41
C PRO A 125 16.84 4.31 14.55
N LYS A 126 17.14 5.61 14.75
CA LYS A 126 16.49 6.44 15.77
C LYS A 126 15.11 6.95 15.34
N LYS A 127 14.87 7.01 14.03
CA LYS A 127 13.60 7.47 13.43
C LYS A 127 13.25 6.63 12.20
N PRO A 128 13.01 5.30 12.37
CA PRO A 128 13.00 4.37 11.24
C PRO A 128 11.87 4.62 10.24
N TYR A 129 10.85 5.37 10.62
CA TYR A 129 9.72 5.72 9.75
C TYR A 129 9.78 7.11 9.16
N ALA A 130 10.85 7.88 9.41
CA ALA A 130 11.04 9.17 8.78
C ALA A 130 11.45 8.98 7.31
N LEU A 131 10.76 9.68 6.40
CA LEU A 131 11.21 9.78 5.02
C LEU A 131 12.47 10.65 4.96
N THR A 132 13.41 10.30 4.10
CA THR A 132 14.48 11.23 3.71
C THR A 132 13.88 12.33 2.83
N LYS A 133 14.60 13.43 2.65
CA LYS A 133 14.15 14.51 1.77
C LYS A 133 13.91 14.02 0.34
N GLU A 134 14.78 13.15 -0.15
CA GLU A 134 14.65 12.59 -1.51
C GLU A 134 13.45 11.66 -1.63
N GLU A 135 13.20 10.80 -0.63
CA GLU A 135 12.00 9.95 -0.57
C GLU A 135 10.70 10.79 -0.51
N GLU A 136 10.69 11.91 0.23
CA GLU A 136 9.56 12.83 0.28
C GLU A 136 9.30 13.47 -1.09
N ASP A 137 10.35 13.98 -1.75
CA ASP A 137 10.27 14.57 -3.09
C ASP A 137 9.74 13.56 -4.13
N ILE A 138 10.18 12.31 -4.06
CA ILE A 138 9.68 11.23 -4.92
C ILE A 138 8.19 11.00 -4.67
N MET A 139 7.78 10.86 -3.42
CA MET A 139 6.38 10.62 -3.09
C MET A 139 5.46 11.78 -3.51
N GLU A 140 5.90 13.03 -3.38
CA GLU A 140 5.16 14.18 -3.87
C GLU A 140 5.01 14.18 -5.40
N ARG A 141 6.06 13.83 -6.13
CA ARG A 141 6.02 13.72 -7.60
C ARG A 141 5.07 12.60 -8.04
N LEU A 142 5.13 11.45 -7.38
CA LEU A 142 4.23 10.32 -7.66
C LEU A 142 2.78 10.69 -7.36
N GLU A 143 2.47 11.34 -6.22
CA GLU A 143 1.12 11.82 -5.93
C GLU A 143 0.58 12.69 -7.06
N ARG A 144 1.36 13.70 -7.48
CA ARG A 144 0.96 14.60 -8.59
C ARG A 144 0.74 13.83 -9.91
N ALA A 145 1.62 12.86 -10.21
CA ALA A 145 1.50 12.08 -11.45
C ALA A 145 0.22 11.24 -11.46
N PHE A 146 -0.11 10.58 -10.35
CA PHE A 146 -1.35 9.80 -10.22
C PHE A 146 -2.61 10.69 -10.22
N GLU A 147 -2.57 11.82 -9.51
CA GLU A 147 -3.71 12.75 -9.43
C GLU A 147 -3.99 13.44 -10.78
N ASN A 148 -2.96 13.74 -11.56
CA ASN A 148 -3.09 14.44 -12.84
C ASN A 148 -3.25 13.49 -14.06
N CYS A 149 -3.22 12.18 -13.85
CA CYS A 149 -3.43 11.22 -14.94
C CYS A 149 -4.91 11.13 -15.32
N GLU A 150 -5.34 11.83 -16.37
CA GLU A 150 -6.75 11.88 -16.84
C GLU A 150 -7.32 10.50 -17.13
N LYS A 151 -6.53 9.60 -17.75
CA LYS A 151 -6.95 8.23 -18.05
C LYS A 151 -7.28 7.47 -16.77
N LEU A 152 -6.42 7.60 -15.73
CA LEU A 152 -6.65 6.97 -14.43
C LEU A 152 -7.89 7.57 -13.75
N GLN A 153 -8.04 8.90 -13.77
CA GLN A 153 -9.21 9.57 -13.20
C GLN A 153 -10.52 9.10 -13.86
N ARG A 154 -10.56 8.95 -15.18
CA ARG A 154 -11.75 8.42 -15.88
C ARG A 154 -12.08 6.99 -15.44
N HIS A 155 -11.07 6.13 -15.30
CA HIS A 155 -11.27 4.75 -14.82
C HIS A 155 -11.77 4.73 -13.37
N MET A 156 -11.21 5.57 -12.50
CA MET A 156 -11.66 5.68 -11.12
C MET A 156 -13.10 6.20 -11.01
N HIS A 157 -13.47 7.21 -11.81
CA HIS A 157 -14.86 7.68 -11.89
C HIS A 157 -15.82 6.58 -12.33
N PHE A 158 -15.44 5.79 -13.35
CA PHE A 158 -16.24 4.66 -13.80
C PHE A 158 -16.44 3.63 -12.68
N LEU A 159 -15.37 3.21 -12.01
CA LEU A 159 -15.42 2.25 -10.90
C LEU A 159 -16.29 2.75 -9.74
N LEU A 160 -16.15 4.02 -9.36
CA LEU A 160 -16.95 4.62 -8.28
C LEU A 160 -18.43 4.77 -8.64
N ASN A 161 -18.74 5.01 -9.90
CA ASN A 161 -20.13 5.22 -10.35
C ASN A 161 -20.87 3.91 -10.64
N LYS A 162 -20.17 2.88 -11.12
CA LYS A 162 -20.76 1.61 -11.55
C LYS A 162 -20.43 0.44 -10.63
N GLY A 163 -19.36 0.53 -9.87
CA GLY A 163 -18.90 -0.49 -8.94
C GLY A 163 -19.43 -0.30 -7.52
N GLY A 164 -19.15 -1.28 -6.69
CA GLY A 164 -19.42 -1.30 -5.26
C GLY A 164 -18.63 -2.42 -4.60
N LEU A 165 -18.60 -2.44 -3.28
CA LEU A 165 -17.94 -3.50 -2.52
C LEU A 165 -18.76 -4.81 -2.54
N TYR A 166 -20.05 -4.74 -2.85
CA TYR A 166 -20.92 -5.88 -3.08
C TYR A 166 -22.05 -5.53 -4.04
N LYS A 167 -22.68 -6.54 -4.61
CA LYS A 167 -23.87 -6.39 -5.46
C LYS A 167 -24.79 -7.59 -5.27
N VAL A 168 -26.10 -7.34 -5.26
CA VAL A 168 -27.11 -8.40 -5.37
C VAL A 168 -27.65 -8.38 -6.77
N TYR A 169 -27.56 -9.51 -7.47
CA TYR A 169 -28.05 -9.67 -8.83
C TYR A 169 -28.67 -11.06 -9.03
N ASN A 170 -29.89 -11.13 -9.55
CA ASN A 170 -30.65 -12.38 -9.73
C ASN A 170 -30.69 -13.26 -8.47
N GLY A 171 -30.89 -12.66 -7.29
CA GLY A 171 -30.90 -13.38 -6.01
C GLY A 171 -29.51 -13.81 -5.50
N ASN A 172 -28.44 -13.55 -6.25
CA ASN A 172 -27.08 -13.88 -5.84
C ASN A 172 -26.40 -12.67 -5.17
N LEU A 173 -25.72 -12.92 -4.06
CA LEU A 173 -24.83 -11.93 -3.43
C LEU A 173 -23.41 -12.08 -4.01
N LEU A 174 -22.96 -11.04 -4.67
CA LEU A 174 -21.64 -10.95 -5.28
C LEU A 174 -20.77 -10.01 -4.44
N TYR A 175 -19.58 -10.44 -4.04
CA TYR A 175 -18.58 -9.65 -3.33
C TYR A 175 -17.19 -10.19 -3.60
N HIS A 176 -16.15 -9.35 -3.36
CA HIS A 176 -14.80 -9.72 -3.79
C HIS A 176 -14.08 -10.67 -2.83
N GLY A 177 -14.03 -10.36 -1.56
CA GLY A 177 -13.21 -11.10 -0.60
C GLY A 177 -14.06 -11.95 0.35
N CYS A 178 -14.31 -11.44 1.53
CA CYS A 178 -15.00 -12.18 2.60
C CYS A 178 -16.01 -11.32 3.36
N VAL A 179 -16.92 -11.98 4.05
CA VAL A 179 -17.72 -11.38 5.13
C VAL A 179 -16.98 -11.66 6.44
N PRO A 180 -16.49 -10.65 7.19
CA PRO A 180 -15.81 -10.89 8.45
C PRO A 180 -16.70 -11.65 9.45
N LEU A 181 -16.25 -12.81 9.88
CA LEU A 181 -16.94 -13.68 10.84
C LEU A 181 -16.10 -13.86 12.10
N LYS A 182 -16.76 -14.25 13.19
CA LYS A 182 -16.15 -14.80 14.39
C LYS A 182 -15.95 -16.31 14.21
N GLU A 183 -15.21 -16.94 15.12
CA GLU A 183 -14.99 -18.39 15.15
C GLU A 183 -16.31 -19.18 15.27
N ASP A 184 -17.32 -18.60 15.94
CA ASP A 184 -18.65 -19.20 16.12
C ASP A 184 -19.58 -19.04 14.89
N GLY A 185 -19.04 -18.47 13.78
CA GLY A 185 -19.80 -18.23 12.54
C GLY A 185 -20.68 -16.96 12.57
N ASN A 186 -20.77 -16.27 13.68
CA ASN A 186 -21.51 -15.00 13.77
C ASN A 186 -20.76 -13.85 13.09
N LEU A 187 -21.52 -12.85 12.61
CA LEU A 187 -20.95 -11.65 11.99
C LEU A 187 -20.00 -10.92 12.97
N LYS A 188 -18.75 -10.74 12.55
CA LYS A 188 -17.76 -9.97 13.31
C LYS A 188 -18.10 -8.49 13.28
N SER A 189 -18.06 -7.84 14.44
CA SER A 189 -18.21 -6.40 14.56
C SER A 189 -16.86 -5.72 14.38
N VAL A 190 -16.77 -4.80 13.42
CA VAL A 190 -15.56 -4.02 13.10
C VAL A 190 -15.81 -2.55 13.44
N ARG A 191 -14.86 -1.91 14.12
CA ARG A 191 -14.95 -0.48 14.47
C ARG A 191 -14.32 0.37 13.37
N ILE A 192 -15.11 1.29 12.81
CA ILE A 192 -14.68 2.30 11.86
C ILE A 192 -14.91 3.66 12.48
N PHE A 193 -13.85 4.42 12.72
CA PHE A 193 -13.88 5.74 13.38
C PHE A 193 -14.78 5.78 14.64
N GLY A 194 -14.61 4.79 15.52
CA GLY A 194 -15.30 4.72 16.80
C GLY A 194 -16.68 4.07 16.78
N ARG A 195 -17.30 3.85 15.62
CA ARG A 195 -18.60 3.18 15.49
C ARG A 195 -18.43 1.72 15.05
N ALA A 196 -19.26 0.85 15.57
CA ALA A 196 -19.24 -0.58 15.29
C ALA A 196 -20.20 -0.93 14.14
N TYR A 197 -19.72 -1.70 13.17
CA TYR A 197 -20.47 -2.16 12.01
C TYR A 197 -20.24 -3.65 11.79
N LYS A 198 -21.22 -4.34 11.21
CA LYS A 198 -21.13 -5.78 10.86
C LYS A 198 -21.93 -6.09 9.59
N GLY A 199 -21.58 -7.16 8.89
CA GLY A 199 -22.27 -7.62 7.69
C GLY A 199 -22.47 -6.49 6.68
N LYS A 200 -23.68 -6.35 6.12
CA LYS A 200 -24.02 -5.33 5.12
C LYS A 200 -23.64 -3.91 5.55
N GLY A 201 -23.91 -3.54 6.82
CA GLY A 201 -23.57 -2.19 7.32
C GLY A 201 -22.08 -1.87 7.30
N LEU A 202 -21.20 -2.90 7.43
CA LEU A 202 -19.76 -2.71 7.26
C LEU A 202 -19.40 -2.37 5.81
N TYR A 203 -19.95 -3.08 4.84
CA TYR A 203 -19.73 -2.79 3.42
C TYR A 203 -20.20 -1.37 3.05
N GLU A 204 -21.40 -1.00 3.48
CA GLU A 204 -21.99 0.30 3.17
C GLU A 204 -21.19 1.48 3.75
N VAL A 205 -20.73 1.36 5.01
CA VAL A 205 -19.92 2.43 5.61
C VAL A 205 -18.54 2.54 4.94
N LEU A 206 -17.90 1.42 4.63
CA LEU A 206 -16.60 1.44 3.94
C LEU A 206 -16.75 2.04 2.54
N GLU A 207 -17.76 1.65 1.77
CA GLU A 207 -18.05 2.22 0.44
C GLU A 207 -18.35 3.73 0.53
N SER A 208 -19.12 4.16 1.52
CA SER A 208 -19.38 5.58 1.76
C SER A 208 -18.08 6.37 1.96
N TYR A 209 -17.14 5.86 2.76
CA TYR A 209 -15.85 6.52 2.96
C TYR A 209 -14.96 6.49 1.70
N VAL A 210 -14.96 5.40 0.94
CA VAL A 210 -14.25 5.36 -0.35
C VAL A 210 -14.73 6.48 -1.29
N ARG A 211 -16.06 6.66 -1.39
CA ARG A 211 -16.65 7.75 -2.17
C ARG A 211 -16.28 9.13 -1.62
N LYS A 212 -16.26 9.31 -0.30
CA LYS A 212 -15.79 10.55 0.33
C LYS A 212 -14.33 10.83 0.04
N GLY A 213 -13.47 9.81 0.00
CA GLY A 213 -12.06 9.96 -0.37
C GLY A 213 -11.86 10.60 -1.74
N PHE A 214 -12.81 10.42 -2.64
CA PHE A 214 -12.77 10.95 -3.99
C PHE A 214 -13.56 12.26 -4.15
N TYR A 215 -14.78 12.31 -3.65
CA TYR A 215 -15.75 13.39 -3.93
C TYR A 215 -15.91 14.42 -2.83
N ALA A 216 -15.49 14.15 -1.58
CA ALA A 216 -15.72 15.09 -0.49
C ALA A 216 -14.99 16.42 -0.70
N MET A 217 -15.69 17.52 -0.43
CA MET A 217 -15.10 18.86 -0.44
C MET A 217 -14.42 19.19 0.90
N ASP A 218 -14.89 18.62 2.00
CA ASP A 218 -14.25 18.75 3.31
C ASP A 218 -12.92 17.95 3.33
N PRO A 219 -11.78 18.61 3.58
CA PRO A 219 -10.48 17.97 3.60
C PRO A 219 -10.37 16.83 4.61
N LYS A 220 -11.02 16.94 5.77
CA LYS A 220 -11.00 15.91 6.83
C LYS A 220 -11.77 14.65 6.39
N GLU A 221 -12.93 14.83 5.77
CA GLU A 221 -13.71 13.71 5.23
C GLU A 221 -12.98 13.04 4.06
N LYS A 222 -12.40 13.84 3.18
CA LYS A 222 -11.59 13.34 2.06
C LYS A 222 -10.41 12.52 2.55
N GLU A 223 -9.72 13.00 3.56
CA GLU A 223 -8.56 12.29 4.12
C GLU A 223 -8.98 11.00 4.83
N ARG A 224 -10.05 11.00 5.61
CA ARG A 224 -10.63 9.78 6.19
C ARG A 224 -11.00 8.75 5.12
N GLY A 225 -11.55 9.20 4.00
CA GLY A 225 -11.84 8.36 2.87
C GLY A 225 -10.58 7.72 2.25
N LYS A 226 -9.52 8.51 2.06
CA LYS A 226 -8.21 8.01 1.60
C LYS A 226 -7.62 6.98 2.57
N ASP A 227 -7.73 7.21 3.88
CA ASP A 227 -7.26 6.27 4.90
C ASP A 227 -8.07 4.96 4.89
N ILE A 228 -9.39 5.04 4.66
CA ILE A 228 -10.23 3.84 4.49
C ILE A 228 -9.88 3.07 3.22
N MET A 229 -9.57 3.72 2.11
CA MET A 229 -9.11 3.04 0.89
C MET A 229 -7.85 2.22 1.16
N TRP A 230 -6.91 2.73 1.94
CA TRP A 230 -5.74 1.99 2.38
C TRP A 230 -6.11 0.86 3.36
N TYR A 231 -6.99 1.13 4.33
CA TYR A 231 -7.46 0.15 5.31
C TYR A 231 -8.11 -1.09 4.66
N ILE A 232 -9.03 -0.89 3.72
CA ILE A 232 -9.73 -2.01 3.07
C ILE A 232 -8.81 -2.89 2.24
N TRP A 233 -7.69 -2.36 1.79
CA TRP A 233 -6.67 -3.11 1.05
C TRP A 233 -5.82 -4.01 1.94
N LEU A 234 -5.59 -3.65 3.20
CA LEU A 234 -4.55 -4.24 4.05
C LEU A 234 -5.06 -4.87 5.35
N SER A 235 -6.28 -4.57 5.77
CA SER A 235 -6.81 -5.05 7.04
C SER A 235 -7.41 -6.46 6.92
N GLU A 236 -7.01 -7.35 7.83
CA GLU A 236 -7.64 -8.67 7.99
C GLU A 236 -9.14 -8.63 8.32
N ASN A 237 -9.66 -7.48 8.74
CA ASN A 237 -11.07 -7.25 9.01
C ASN A 237 -11.79 -6.56 7.84
N SER A 238 -11.11 -6.44 6.72
CA SER A 238 -11.68 -5.85 5.49
C SER A 238 -12.49 -6.89 4.71
N PRO A 239 -13.60 -6.48 4.09
CA PRO A 239 -14.32 -7.32 3.14
C PRO A 239 -13.52 -7.68 1.88
N LEU A 240 -12.40 -7.04 1.63
CA LEU A 240 -11.53 -7.30 0.48
C LEU A 240 -10.32 -8.18 0.79
N PHE A 241 -10.12 -8.56 2.04
CA PHE A 241 -8.98 -9.37 2.49
C PHE A 241 -9.23 -10.87 2.27
#